data_81e9d4510fb64d3f3ad5c34701be6386
#
_entry.id   81e9d4510fb64d3f3ad5c34701be6386
#
_cell.length_a   1.000
_cell.length_b   1.000
_cell.length_c   1.000
_cell.angle_alpha   90.00
_cell.angle_beta   90.00
_cell.angle_gamma   90.00
#
_symmetry.space_group_name_H-M   'P 1'
#
loop_
_entity.id
_entity.type
_entity.pdbx_description
1 polymer ?
#
loop_
_entity_poly.entity_id
_entity_poly.type
_entity_poly.pdbx_seq_one_letter_code
_entity_poly.pdbx_strand_id
1 'polypeptide(L)'
;MKQEPVPVVPLDVSSLPRAFYFNIAKMLFKKMKDDKAKNLFFAVSENVEVDNGIEKTHQTDNIDALRGFKSMLSVEAILDRVNILIPLIGENGVELLNSIYTDFKPHDMFPVLPFPSKNPRRSDDLLQEYHGFFEEKRFLEPQSITYADEQNPFELYRIVSNMMREHKRTLQPISKNVCFGIALLTSKLLSLGGLLLGLEHNNSVAIYNVSSTNYTIKDAAELVKLNSDSDPFLLWITGEAYNEN
;
A
#
# COMPACT_ATOMS: atom_id res chain seq x y z
N MET A 1 -33.85 -21.42 17.11
CA MET A 1 -33.52 -21.16 15.71
C MET A 1 -32.05 -21.45 15.55
N LYS A 2 -31.62 -22.40 14.72
CA LYS A 2 -30.21 -22.55 14.35
C LYS A 2 -29.90 -21.40 13.39
N GLN A 3 -29.03 -20.46 13.78
CA GLN A 3 -28.50 -19.50 12.85
C GLN A 3 -27.75 -20.27 11.77
N GLU A 4 -28.11 -20.06 10.51
CA GLU A 4 -27.34 -20.60 9.39
C GLU A 4 -25.96 -19.94 9.41
N PRO A 5 -24.87 -20.69 9.18
CA PRO A 5 -23.51 -20.10 9.18
C PRO A 5 -23.42 -19.07 8.06
N VAL A 6 -22.98 -17.88 8.42
CA VAL A 6 -22.76 -16.80 7.45
C VAL A 6 -21.65 -17.20 6.48
N PRO A 7 -21.87 -17.08 5.16
CA PRO A 7 -20.86 -17.43 4.17
C PRO A 7 -19.56 -16.66 4.37
N VAL A 8 -18.44 -17.36 4.35
CA VAL A 8 -17.08 -16.81 4.46
C VAL A 8 -16.41 -16.87 3.09
N VAL A 9 -15.80 -15.76 2.66
CA VAL A 9 -15.03 -15.68 1.42
C VAL A 9 -13.56 -15.43 1.80
N PRO A 10 -12.69 -16.45 1.82
CA PRO A 10 -11.27 -16.28 2.02
C PRO A 10 -10.59 -15.91 0.70
N LEU A 11 -9.66 -14.97 0.74
CA LEU A 11 -8.77 -14.62 -0.36
C LEU A 11 -7.32 -14.74 0.12
N ASP A 12 -6.63 -15.79 -0.31
CA ASP A 12 -5.19 -15.94 -0.06
C ASP A 12 -4.42 -15.08 -1.07
N VAL A 13 -3.68 -14.11 -0.55
CA VAL A 13 -2.87 -13.18 -1.35
C VAL A 13 -1.37 -13.46 -1.25
N SER A 14 -0.96 -14.49 -0.49
CA SER A 14 0.46 -14.78 -0.19
C SER A 14 1.33 -14.90 -1.45
N SER A 15 0.85 -15.60 -2.47
CA SER A 15 1.56 -15.81 -3.74
C SER A 15 1.10 -14.90 -4.88
N LEU A 16 0.01 -14.16 -4.71
CA LEU A 16 -0.56 -13.34 -5.77
C LEU A 16 0.20 -12.00 -5.94
N PRO A 17 0.51 -11.58 -7.18
CA PRO A 17 0.98 -10.23 -7.45
C PRO A 17 -0.05 -9.17 -7.04
N ARG A 18 0.42 -8.02 -6.54
CA ARG A 18 -0.45 -6.91 -6.08
C ARG A 18 -1.44 -6.47 -7.16
N ALA A 19 -1.02 -6.40 -8.41
CA ALA A 19 -1.89 -6.02 -9.53
C ALA A 19 -3.12 -6.92 -9.70
N PHE A 20 -3.00 -8.20 -9.34
CA PHE A 20 -4.10 -9.15 -9.43
C PHE A 20 -5.02 -9.07 -8.20
N TYR A 21 -4.45 -9.23 -6.99
CA TYR A 21 -5.32 -9.31 -5.81
C TYR A 21 -5.98 -7.97 -5.47
N PHE A 22 -5.41 -6.81 -5.82
CA PHE A 22 -6.08 -5.51 -5.67
C PHE A 22 -7.35 -5.42 -6.49
N ASN A 23 -7.30 -5.87 -7.75
CA ASN A 23 -8.48 -5.86 -8.61
C ASN A 23 -9.53 -6.89 -8.18
N ILE A 24 -9.09 -8.09 -7.76
CA ILE A 24 -9.99 -9.12 -7.20
C ILE A 24 -10.66 -8.58 -5.94
N ALA A 25 -9.89 -8.02 -5.02
CA ALA A 25 -10.41 -7.43 -3.78
C ALA A 25 -11.43 -6.32 -4.06
N LYS A 26 -11.15 -5.43 -5.00
CA LYS A 26 -12.08 -4.37 -5.42
C LYS A 26 -13.40 -4.94 -5.95
N MET A 27 -13.31 -5.97 -6.78
CA MET A 27 -14.49 -6.65 -7.31
C MET A 27 -15.30 -7.32 -6.19
N LEU A 28 -14.64 -8.06 -5.30
CA LEU A 28 -15.27 -8.71 -4.15
C LEU A 28 -15.90 -7.67 -3.22
N PHE A 29 -15.17 -6.63 -2.86
CA PHE A 29 -15.66 -5.58 -1.97
C PHE A 29 -16.90 -4.89 -2.53
N LYS A 30 -16.93 -4.58 -3.83
CA LYS A 30 -18.11 -4.03 -4.49
C LYS A 30 -19.29 -4.99 -4.42
N LYS A 31 -19.07 -6.26 -4.73
CA LYS A 31 -20.11 -7.29 -4.70
C LYS A 31 -20.68 -7.53 -3.29
N MET A 32 -19.81 -7.49 -2.28
CA MET A 32 -20.19 -7.72 -0.88
C MET A 32 -20.86 -6.51 -0.24
N LYS A 33 -20.62 -5.30 -0.74
CA LYS A 33 -21.34 -4.11 -0.29
C LYS A 33 -22.84 -4.21 -0.56
N ASP A 34 -23.20 -4.94 -1.61
CA ASP A 34 -24.60 -5.21 -1.95
C ASP A 34 -25.17 -6.41 -1.16
N ASP A 35 -24.31 -7.32 -0.68
CA ASP A 35 -24.65 -8.54 0.06
C ASP A 35 -23.97 -8.53 1.45
N LYS A 36 -24.62 -7.87 2.40
CA LYS A 36 -24.12 -7.64 3.77
C LYS A 36 -23.92 -8.92 4.61
N ALA A 37 -24.38 -10.08 4.10
CA ALA A 37 -24.37 -11.33 4.83
C ALA A 37 -23.07 -12.15 4.68
N LYS A 38 -22.04 -11.65 3.98
CA LYS A 38 -20.80 -12.39 3.71
C LYS A 38 -19.62 -11.77 4.41
N ASN A 39 -18.78 -12.62 4.99
CA ASN A 39 -17.51 -12.21 5.61
C ASN A 39 -16.37 -12.37 4.60
N LEU A 40 -15.56 -11.32 4.41
CA LEU A 40 -14.36 -11.34 3.58
C LEU A 40 -13.10 -11.34 4.44
N PHE A 41 -12.28 -12.36 4.24
CA PHE A 41 -10.99 -12.49 4.89
C PHE A 41 -9.87 -12.50 3.86
N PHE A 42 -8.78 -11.80 4.17
CA PHE A 42 -7.52 -11.95 3.45
C PHE A 42 -6.57 -12.78 4.29
N ALA A 43 -6.02 -13.83 3.68
CA ALA A 43 -4.90 -14.57 4.22
C ALA A 43 -3.62 -14.11 3.54
N VAL A 44 -2.59 -13.83 4.33
CA VAL A 44 -1.26 -13.46 3.84
C VAL A 44 -0.19 -14.12 4.69
N SER A 45 0.78 -14.73 4.05
CA SER A 45 2.00 -15.19 4.68
C SER A 45 3.07 -14.12 4.47
N GLU A 46 3.71 -13.67 5.55
CA GLU A 46 4.69 -12.58 5.54
C GLU A 46 6.03 -13.09 6.02
N ASN A 47 7.07 -12.83 5.24
CA ASN A 47 8.45 -13.04 5.63
C ASN A 47 9.37 -12.09 4.84
N VAL A 48 9.85 -11.07 5.51
CA VAL A 48 10.72 -10.03 4.91
C VAL A 48 12.02 -10.63 4.37
N GLU A 49 12.58 -11.64 5.04
CA GLU A 49 13.85 -12.28 4.62
C GLU A 49 13.66 -13.04 3.31
N VAL A 50 12.52 -13.72 3.14
CA VAL A 50 12.15 -14.36 1.87
C VAL A 50 12.00 -13.33 0.75
N ASP A 51 11.31 -12.23 1.02
CA ASP A 51 11.12 -11.15 0.05
C ASP A 51 12.44 -10.50 -0.39
N ASN A 52 13.38 -10.32 0.54
CA ASN A 52 14.72 -9.78 0.28
C ASN A 52 15.64 -10.77 -0.45
N GLY A 53 15.42 -12.08 -0.30
CA GLY A 53 16.13 -13.14 -1.03
C GLY A 53 15.72 -13.25 -2.51
N ILE A 54 14.66 -12.57 -2.93
CA ILE A 54 14.15 -12.55 -4.30
C ILE A 54 14.55 -11.24 -4.96
N GLU A 55 15.51 -11.27 -5.87
CA GLU A 55 15.85 -10.13 -6.70
C GLU A 55 14.73 -9.87 -7.72
N LYS A 56 14.25 -8.63 -7.76
CA LYS A 56 13.16 -8.20 -8.64
C LYS A 56 13.71 -7.19 -9.64
N THR A 57 13.61 -7.50 -10.93
CA THR A 57 13.90 -6.51 -11.97
C THR A 57 12.62 -5.76 -12.29
N HIS A 58 12.64 -4.45 -12.15
CA HIS A 58 11.49 -3.60 -12.39
C HIS A 58 11.58 -2.94 -13.77
N GLN A 59 10.44 -2.77 -14.41
CA GLN A 59 10.34 -1.95 -15.62
C GLN A 59 10.01 -0.52 -15.19
N THR A 60 10.97 0.39 -15.37
CA THR A 60 10.83 1.79 -14.94
C THR A 60 10.37 2.74 -16.06
N ASP A 61 10.31 2.26 -17.30
CA ASP A 61 10.12 3.12 -18.48
C ASP A 61 8.71 3.70 -18.62
N ASN A 62 7.69 3.09 -18.01
CA ASN A 62 6.31 3.61 -18.02
C ASN A 62 5.62 3.23 -16.72
N ILE A 63 5.79 4.06 -15.70
CA ILE A 63 5.10 3.89 -14.44
C ILE A 63 3.75 4.60 -14.52
N ASP A 64 2.67 3.84 -14.32
CA ASP A 64 1.32 4.37 -14.24
C ASP A 64 0.63 3.84 -12.97
N ALA A 65 -0.35 4.57 -12.50
CA ALA A 65 -1.16 4.10 -11.39
C ALA A 65 -1.88 2.79 -11.75
N LEU A 66 -2.00 1.90 -10.78
CA LEU A 66 -2.61 0.59 -10.94
C LEU A 66 -4.00 0.69 -11.57
N ARG A 67 -4.20 -0.07 -12.65
CA ARG A 67 -5.49 -0.09 -13.35
C ARG A 67 -6.63 -0.37 -12.37
N GLY A 68 -7.65 0.51 -12.40
CA GLY A 68 -8.77 0.46 -11.44
C GLY A 68 -8.56 1.31 -10.18
N PHE A 69 -7.35 1.84 -9.95
CA PHE A 69 -7.00 2.70 -8.80
C PHE A 69 -6.30 3.99 -9.26
N LYS A 70 -6.69 4.53 -10.41
CA LYS A 70 -6.12 5.75 -10.99
C LYS A 70 -6.69 7.04 -10.43
N SER A 71 -7.79 6.97 -9.68
CA SER A 71 -8.46 8.14 -9.12
C SER A 71 -8.75 9.24 -10.16
N MET A 72 -8.63 10.48 -9.72
CA MET A 72 -8.77 11.68 -10.56
C MET A 72 -7.64 11.88 -11.57
N LEU A 73 -6.60 11.02 -11.58
CA LEU A 73 -5.53 11.09 -12.59
C LEU A 73 -6.05 10.87 -14.03
N SER A 74 -7.19 10.20 -14.16
CA SER A 74 -7.82 9.94 -15.45
C SER A 74 -8.68 11.09 -15.98
N VAL A 75 -8.84 12.19 -15.23
CA VAL A 75 -9.69 13.31 -15.61
C VAL A 75 -8.84 14.52 -15.96
N GLU A 76 -9.07 15.09 -17.15
CA GLU A 76 -8.34 16.25 -17.67
C GLU A 76 -8.59 17.59 -16.93
N ALA A 77 -9.48 17.62 -15.93
CA ALA A 77 -9.77 18.79 -15.10
C ALA A 77 -8.64 19.11 -14.09
N ILE A 78 -7.41 19.31 -14.61
CA ILE A 78 -6.16 19.20 -13.86
C ILE A 78 -5.59 20.56 -13.42
N LEU A 79 -6.18 21.68 -13.81
CA LEU A 79 -5.53 23.00 -13.68
C LEU A 79 -5.28 23.47 -12.24
N ASP A 80 -6.00 22.93 -11.24
CA ASP A 80 -5.86 23.32 -9.82
C ASP A 80 -5.73 22.12 -8.87
N ARG A 81 -5.07 21.02 -9.32
CA ARG A 81 -4.92 19.83 -8.49
C ARG A 81 -3.64 19.89 -7.65
N VAL A 82 -3.77 19.68 -6.34
CA VAL A 82 -2.63 19.44 -5.45
C VAL A 82 -2.36 17.92 -5.38
N ASN A 83 -1.16 17.52 -5.74
CA ASN A 83 -0.70 16.14 -5.66
C ASN A 83 0.14 15.95 -4.40
N ILE A 84 -0.24 14.99 -3.56
CA ILE A 84 0.49 14.59 -2.36
C ILE A 84 0.91 13.13 -2.52
N LEU A 85 2.21 12.84 -2.44
CA LEU A 85 2.74 11.48 -2.52
C LEU A 85 2.94 10.90 -1.11
N ILE A 86 2.43 9.71 -0.90
CA ILE A 86 2.58 8.95 0.36
C ILE A 86 3.25 7.63 0.02
N PRO A 87 4.60 7.58 -0.01
CA PRO A 87 5.31 6.33 -0.25
C PRO A 87 5.31 5.48 1.02
N LEU A 88 4.85 4.23 0.90
CA LEU A 88 5.00 3.20 1.92
C LEU A 88 6.37 2.55 1.70
N ILE A 89 7.34 2.94 2.51
CA ILE A 89 8.75 2.63 2.31
C ILE A 89 9.08 1.18 2.67
N GLY A 90 9.89 0.55 1.85
CA GLY A 90 10.48 -0.76 2.02
C GLY A 90 11.81 -0.86 1.26
N GLU A 91 12.50 -1.98 1.38
CA GLU A 91 13.83 -2.20 0.85
C GLU A 91 13.86 -2.17 -0.69
N ASN A 92 14.97 -1.72 -1.26
CA ASN A 92 15.27 -1.71 -2.71
C ASN A 92 14.26 -0.92 -3.55
N GLY A 93 13.62 0.10 -2.99
CA GLY A 93 12.57 0.86 -3.66
C GLY A 93 12.96 2.25 -4.15
N VAL A 94 14.21 2.70 -4.00
CA VAL A 94 14.64 4.07 -4.30
C VAL A 94 14.40 4.44 -5.77
N GLU A 95 14.83 3.58 -6.71
CA GLU A 95 14.65 3.82 -8.16
C GLU A 95 13.17 3.88 -8.54
N LEU A 96 12.36 3.01 -7.93
CA LEU A 96 10.92 2.99 -8.15
C LEU A 96 10.26 4.25 -7.62
N LEU A 97 10.67 4.71 -6.43
CA LEU A 97 10.15 5.94 -5.86
C LEU A 97 10.50 7.15 -6.74
N ASN A 98 11.74 7.22 -7.24
CA ASN A 98 12.16 8.28 -8.15
C ASN A 98 11.34 8.31 -9.44
N SER A 99 11.04 7.15 -10.00
CA SER A 99 10.22 7.02 -11.21
C SER A 99 8.77 7.41 -10.95
N ILE A 100 8.17 6.98 -9.82
CA ILE A 100 6.82 7.38 -9.40
C ILE A 100 6.77 8.89 -9.14
N TYR A 101 7.79 9.44 -8.47
CA TYR A 101 7.90 10.87 -8.21
C TYR A 101 7.89 11.68 -9.51
N THR A 102 8.64 11.22 -10.50
CA THR A 102 8.75 11.90 -11.82
C THR A 102 7.43 11.86 -12.60
N ASP A 103 6.69 10.74 -12.53
CA ASP A 103 5.39 10.59 -13.18
C ASP A 103 4.29 11.38 -12.45
N PHE A 104 4.16 11.19 -11.14
CA PHE A 104 3.09 11.77 -10.33
C PHE A 104 3.25 13.28 -10.10
N LYS A 105 4.49 13.80 -10.11
CA LYS A 105 4.86 15.21 -9.88
C LYS A 105 4.21 15.77 -8.61
N PRO A 106 4.55 15.25 -7.43
CA PRO A 106 3.95 15.68 -6.18
C PRO A 106 4.39 17.10 -5.81
N HIS A 107 3.46 17.84 -5.18
CA HIS A 107 3.74 19.12 -4.54
C HIS A 107 4.31 18.93 -3.15
N ASP A 108 3.96 17.80 -2.50
CA ASP A 108 4.45 17.44 -1.19
C ASP A 108 4.52 15.91 -1.03
N MET A 109 5.31 15.42 -0.05
CA MET A 109 5.53 14.00 0.16
C MET A 109 5.61 13.66 1.66
N PHE A 110 4.89 12.62 2.06
CA PHE A 110 4.83 12.12 3.43
C PHE A 110 5.17 10.63 3.47
N PRO A 111 6.45 10.27 3.62
CA PRO A 111 6.86 8.88 3.67
C PRO A 111 6.36 8.19 4.94
N VAL A 112 5.93 6.93 4.77
CA VAL A 112 5.53 6.06 5.86
C VAL A 112 6.55 4.95 6.01
N LEU A 113 7.14 4.85 7.20
CA LEU A 113 8.13 3.84 7.57
C LEU A 113 7.51 2.76 8.47
N PRO A 114 7.96 1.50 8.33
CA PRO A 114 7.48 0.40 9.18
C PRO A 114 8.08 0.50 10.58
N PHE A 115 7.27 0.91 11.58
CA PHE A 115 7.66 0.92 12.99
C PHE A 115 6.41 0.86 13.90
N PRO A 116 6.39 -0.03 14.90
CA PRO A 116 7.41 -1.03 15.22
C PRO A 116 7.57 -2.10 14.14
N SER A 117 8.73 -2.75 14.11
CA SER A 117 9.03 -3.84 13.19
C SER A 117 9.82 -4.95 13.91
N LYS A 118 9.86 -6.17 13.33
CA LYS A 118 10.64 -7.29 13.87
C LYS A 118 12.12 -6.93 14.02
N ASN A 119 12.69 -6.22 13.05
CA ASN A 119 14.02 -5.63 13.16
C ASN A 119 13.90 -4.19 13.68
N PRO A 120 14.28 -3.90 14.94
CA PRO A 120 14.14 -2.55 15.52
C PRO A 120 14.88 -1.45 14.76
N ARG A 121 15.92 -1.81 13.98
CA ARG A 121 16.72 -0.86 13.18
C ARG A 121 16.20 -0.67 11.77
N ARG A 122 15.16 -1.39 11.36
CA ARG A 122 14.67 -1.40 9.98
C ARG A 122 14.34 0.01 9.47
N SER A 123 13.66 0.81 10.27
CA SER A 123 13.32 2.19 9.88
C SER A 123 14.55 3.06 9.67
N ASP A 124 15.58 2.91 10.51
CA ASP A 124 16.83 3.66 10.39
C ASP A 124 17.61 3.22 9.13
N ASP A 125 17.67 1.91 8.87
CA ASP A 125 18.33 1.35 7.69
C ASP A 125 17.62 1.85 6.41
N LEU A 126 16.29 1.88 6.40
CA LEU A 126 15.50 2.43 5.29
C LEU A 126 15.72 3.93 5.12
N LEU A 127 15.76 4.71 6.19
CA LEU A 127 16.08 6.14 6.10
C LEU A 127 17.46 6.37 5.51
N GLN A 128 18.44 5.54 5.85
CA GLN A 128 19.77 5.61 5.27
C GLN A 128 19.78 5.24 3.78
N GLU A 129 19.03 4.20 3.38
CA GLU A 129 18.90 3.79 1.97
C GLU A 129 18.30 4.90 1.11
N TYR A 130 17.26 5.57 1.60
CA TYR A 130 16.54 6.62 0.86
C TYR A 130 17.10 8.03 1.06
N HIS A 131 18.14 8.20 1.88
CA HIS A 131 18.68 9.52 2.25
C HIS A 131 19.01 10.37 1.03
N GLY A 132 19.75 9.82 0.04
CA GLY A 132 20.12 10.56 -1.16
C GLY A 132 18.93 11.05 -1.98
N PHE A 133 17.87 10.25 -2.08
CA PHE A 133 16.63 10.65 -2.74
C PHE A 133 15.93 11.79 -2.01
N PHE A 134 15.81 11.70 -0.69
CA PHE A 134 15.15 12.72 0.11
C PHE A 134 15.93 14.05 0.09
N GLU A 135 17.26 14.01 0.16
CA GLU A 135 18.08 15.22 0.06
C GLU A 135 17.95 15.90 -1.31
N GLU A 136 18.04 15.13 -2.39
CA GLU A 136 17.90 15.66 -3.75
C GLU A 136 16.55 16.34 -3.97
N LYS A 137 15.47 15.75 -3.48
CA LYS A 137 14.10 16.27 -3.65
C LYS A 137 13.72 17.31 -2.58
N ARG A 138 14.56 17.55 -1.57
CA ARG A 138 14.34 18.51 -0.46
C ARG A 138 13.08 18.22 0.37
N PHE A 139 12.73 16.95 0.55
CA PHE A 139 11.54 16.53 1.32
C PHE A 139 11.88 15.95 2.70
N LEU A 140 13.11 16.07 3.18
CA LEU A 140 13.50 15.53 4.48
C LEU A 140 13.22 16.52 5.60
N GLU A 141 11.96 16.79 5.86
CA GLU A 141 11.56 17.37 7.14
C GLU A 141 11.17 16.21 8.08
N PRO A 142 11.83 16.06 9.25
CA PRO A 142 11.54 14.96 10.19
C PRO A 142 10.04 14.84 10.56
N GLN A 143 9.33 15.96 10.58
CA GLN A 143 7.90 16.02 10.85
C GLN A 143 7.01 15.48 9.72
N SER A 144 7.53 15.34 8.51
CA SER A 144 6.79 14.74 7.38
C SER A 144 6.82 13.22 7.42
N ILE A 145 7.74 12.63 8.20
CA ILE A 145 7.89 11.18 8.32
C ILE A 145 6.80 10.64 9.25
N THR A 146 6.10 9.63 8.80
CA THR A 146 5.06 8.92 9.56
C THR A 146 5.50 7.47 9.78
N TYR A 147 5.11 6.91 10.91
CA TYR A 147 5.40 5.53 11.27
C TYR A 147 4.11 4.72 11.38
N ALA A 148 4.14 3.47 10.92
CA ALA A 148 3.04 2.52 11.07
C ALA A 148 3.59 1.13 11.39
N ASP A 149 2.88 0.40 12.26
CA ASP A 149 3.25 -0.96 12.63
C ASP A 149 3.34 -1.87 11.39
N GLU A 150 4.51 -2.51 11.24
CA GLU A 150 4.82 -3.41 10.12
C GLU A 150 3.78 -4.52 9.93
N GLN A 151 3.21 -5.00 11.04
CA GLN A 151 2.29 -6.14 11.04
C GLN A 151 0.81 -5.73 11.12
N ASN A 152 0.51 -4.42 11.11
CA ASN A 152 -0.85 -3.93 11.28
C ASN A 152 -1.32 -3.03 10.11
N PRO A 153 -1.84 -3.61 9.02
CA PRO A 153 -2.32 -2.83 7.88
C PRO A 153 -3.52 -1.92 8.21
N PHE A 154 -4.29 -2.23 9.26
CA PHE A 154 -5.40 -1.37 9.70
C PHE A 154 -4.89 -0.11 10.40
N GLU A 155 -3.78 -0.19 11.13
CA GLU A 155 -3.14 0.98 11.70
C GLU A 155 -2.64 1.92 10.61
N LEU A 156 -1.92 1.38 9.62
CA LEU A 156 -1.51 2.14 8.43
C LEU A 156 -2.70 2.85 7.78
N TYR A 157 -3.77 2.09 7.50
CA TYR A 157 -4.98 2.64 6.93
C TYR A 157 -5.54 3.81 7.76
N ARG A 158 -5.66 3.63 9.09
CA ARG A 158 -6.18 4.64 10.01
C ARG A 158 -5.32 5.91 10.04
N ILE A 159 -4.01 5.76 10.15
CA ILE A 159 -3.05 6.87 10.21
C ILE A 159 -3.11 7.67 8.91
N VAL A 160 -2.98 6.99 7.76
CA VAL A 160 -2.96 7.65 6.46
C VAL A 160 -4.32 8.27 6.12
N SER A 161 -5.45 7.63 6.44
CA SER A 161 -6.78 8.22 6.27
C SER A 161 -6.96 9.51 7.06
N ASN A 162 -6.46 9.55 8.30
CA ASN A 162 -6.50 10.75 9.12
C ASN A 162 -5.62 11.86 8.52
N MET A 163 -4.39 11.54 8.14
CA MET A 163 -3.48 12.47 7.47
C MET A 163 -4.11 13.06 6.19
N MET A 164 -4.69 12.23 5.34
CA MET A 164 -5.37 12.66 4.12
C MET A 164 -6.55 13.60 4.42
N ARG A 165 -7.31 13.32 5.48
CA ARG A 165 -8.44 14.17 5.92
C ARG A 165 -7.96 15.55 6.36
N GLU A 166 -6.89 15.61 7.16
CA GLU A 166 -6.32 16.86 7.62
C GLU A 166 -5.74 17.69 6.46
N HIS A 167 -5.01 17.07 5.54
CA HIS A 167 -4.49 17.75 4.35
C HIS A 167 -5.61 18.29 3.46
N LYS A 168 -6.67 17.50 3.22
CA LYS A 168 -7.85 17.99 2.48
C LYS A 168 -8.46 19.22 3.15
N ARG A 169 -8.63 19.19 4.47
CA ARG A 169 -9.19 20.31 5.24
C ARG A 169 -8.32 21.55 5.14
N THR A 170 -7.01 21.40 5.28
CA THR A 170 -6.05 22.52 5.25
C THR A 170 -5.93 23.12 3.85
N LEU A 171 -5.96 22.28 2.81
CA LEU A 171 -5.81 22.72 1.43
C LEU A 171 -7.12 23.21 0.78
N GLN A 172 -8.28 22.94 1.39
CA GLN A 172 -9.60 23.31 0.85
C GLN A 172 -9.71 24.80 0.42
N PRO A 173 -9.11 25.78 1.12
CA PRO A 173 -9.14 27.18 0.69
C PRO A 173 -8.31 27.45 -0.59
N ILE A 174 -7.33 26.60 -0.88
CA ILE A 174 -6.39 26.79 -1.99
C ILE A 174 -6.81 25.96 -3.20
N SER A 175 -7.15 24.68 -2.99
CA SER A 175 -7.58 23.76 -4.04
C SER A 175 -8.70 22.85 -3.53
N LYS A 176 -9.71 22.66 -4.39
CA LYS A 176 -10.79 21.69 -4.12
C LYS A 176 -10.38 20.26 -4.54
N ASN A 177 -9.33 20.13 -5.32
CA ASN A 177 -8.89 18.86 -5.92
C ASN A 177 -7.56 18.42 -5.32
N VAL A 178 -7.58 17.62 -4.28
CA VAL A 178 -6.39 17.00 -3.69
C VAL A 178 -6.34 15.54 -4.10
N CYS A 179 -5.25 15.14 -4.76
CA CYS A 179 -4.97 13.76 -5.17
C CYS A 179 -3.82 13.19 -4.36
N PHE A 180 -4.03 12.02 -3.77
CA PHE A 180 -3.02 11.30 -3.01
C PHE A 180 -2.49 10.13 -3.83
N GLY A 181 -1.19 10.11 -4.08
CA GLY A 181 -0.50 8.98 -4.69
C GLY A 181 0.04 8.07 -3.58
N ILE A 182 -0.42 6.83 -3.51
CA ILE A 182 0.13 5.83 -2.58
C ILE A 182 1.11 4.96 -3.36
N ALA A 183 2.40 5.04 -3.03
CA ALA A 183 3.42 4.20 -3.65
C ALA A 183 3.69 2.96 -2.78
N LEU A 184 3.41 1.77 -3.31
CA LEU A 184 3.54 0.50 -2.60
C LEU A 184 4.95 -0.07 -2.73
N LEU A 185 5.90 0.44 -1.96
CA LEU A 185 7.30 -0.02 -1.94
C LEU A 185 7.57 -1.00 -0.78
N THR A 186 6.59 -1.25 0.05
CA THR A 186 6.65 -2.02 1.30
C THR A 186 6.27 -3.48 1.13
N SER A 187 6.17 -4.21 2.25
CA SER A 187 5.73 -5.61 2.32
C SER A 187 4.32 -5.83 1.77
N LYS A 188 3.97 -7.09 1.54
CA LYS A 188 2.64 -7.46 1.05
C LYS A 188 1.56 -7.18 2.09
N LEU A 189 1.83 -7.49 3.36
CA LEU A 189 0.91 -7.27 4.47
C LEU A 189 0.59 -5.77 4.61
N LEU A 190 1.61 -4.93 4.69
CA LEU A 190 1.41 -3.49 4.83
C LEU A 190 0.75 -2.87 3.58
N SER A 191 0.99 -3.45 2.39
CA SER A 191 0.30 -3.05 1.15
C SER A 191 -1.21 -3.23 1.20
N LEU A 192 -1.74 -4.13 2.06
CA LEU A 192 -3.18 -4.27 2.28
C LEU A 192 -3.78 -3.01 2.91
N GLY A 193 -3.04 -2.30 3.77
CA GLY A 193 -3.44 -0.97 4.24
C GLY A 193 -3.60 0.03 3.10
N GLY A 194 -2.66 0.03 2.14
CA GLY A 194 -2.76 0.82 0.90
C GLY A 194 -3.96 0.42 0.03
N LEU A 195 -4.27 -0.87 -0.05
CA LEU A 195 -5.48 -1.36 -0.73
C LEU A 195 -6.76 -0.78 -0.10
N LEU A 196 -6.88 -0.83 1.23
CA LEU A 196 -8.04 -0.28 1.95
C LEU A 196 -8.22 1.21 1.66
N LEU A 197 -7.12 1.99 1.65
CA LEU A 197 -7.15 3.40 1.26
C LEU A 197 -7.69 3.60 -0.16
N GLY A 198 -7.23 2.80 -1.11
CA GLY A 198 -7.68 2.85 -2.50
C GLY A 198 -9.14 2.41 -2.70
N LEU A 199 -9.65 1.50 -1.87
CA LEU A 199 -11.05 1.05 -1.91
C LEU A 199 -12.01 2.11 -1.36
N GLU A 200 -11.65 2.74 -0.24
CA GLU A 200 -12.51 3.73 0.42
C GLU A 200 -12.42 5.10 -0.25
N HIS A 201 -11.21 5.55 -0.57
CA HIS A 201 -10.96 6.88 -1.10
C HIS A 201 -10.71 6.88 -2.62
N ASN A 202 -11.41 6.03 -3.36
CA ASN A 202 -11.18 5.76 -4.78
C ASN A 202 -11.20 7.01 -5.69
N ASN A 203 -11.89 8.08 -5.29
CA ASN A 203 -11.96 9.34 -6.04
C ASN A 203 -10.75 10.26 -5.82
N SER A 204 -9.97 10.06 -4.75
CA SER A 204 -8.84 10.93 -4.38
C SER A 204 -7.53 10.21 -4.18
N VAL A 205 -7.53 8.86 -4.22
CA VAL A 205 -6.34 8.02 -4.04
C VAL A 205 -6.01 7.32 -5.34
N ALA A 206 -4.78 7.53 -5.82
CA ALA A 206 -4.16 6.74 -6.87
C ALA A 206 -3.14 5.78 -6.26
N ILE A 207 -3.17 4.50 -6.65
CA ILE A 207 -2.24 3.48 -6.17
C ILE A 207 -1.17 3.25 -7.21
N TYR A 208 0.08 3.46 -6.83
CA TYR A 208 1.25 3.11 -7.63
C TYR A 208 1.83 1.79 -7.16
N ASN A 209 1.88 0.83 -8.06
CA ASN A 209 2.53 -0.46 -7.85
C ASN A 209 3.32 -0.82 -9.10
N VAL A 210 4.61 -0.87 -8.97
CA VAL A 210 5.47 -1.30 -10.08
C VAL A 210 5.55 -2.82 -10.08
N SER A 211 5.17 -3.41 -11.19
CA SER A 211 5.27 -4.86 -11.38
C SER A 211 6.69 -5.23 -11.75
N SER A 212 7.22 -6.28 -11.12
CA SER A 212 8.49 -6.86 -11.52
C SER A 212 8.33 -7.60 -12.84
N THR A 213 9.25 -7.42 -13.76
CA THR A 213 9.28 -8.14 -15.04
C THR A 213 9.96 -9.50 -14.91
N ASN A 214 10.97 -9.59 -14.06
CA ASN A 214 11.69 -10.82 -13.78
C ASN A 214 11.92 -10.98 -12.28
N TYR A 215 12.00 -12.24 -11.87
CA TYR A 215 12.34 -12.67 -10.52
C TYR A 215 13.54 -13.61 -10.59
N THR A 216 14.61 -13.29 -9.86
CA THR A 216 15.78 -14.15 -9.73
C THR A 216 15.93 -14.57 -8.29
N ILE A 217 15.94 -15.87 -8.05
CA ILE A 217 16.14 -16.47 -6.73
C ILE A 217 17.63 -16.76 -6.57
N LYS A 218 18.28 -16.15 -5.57
CA LYS A 218 19.72 -16.33 -5.29
C LYS A 218 20.03 -17.75 -4.83
N ASP A 219 19.27 -18.25 -3.86
CA ASP A 219 19.38 -19.63 -3.34
C ASP A 219 17.98 -20.18 -3.02
N ALA A 220 17.52 -21.10 -3.87
CA ALA A 220 16.19 -21.70 -3.70
C ALA A 220 16.09 -22.59 -2.45
N ALA A 221 17.18 -23.24 -2.03
CA ALA A 221 17.19 -24.13 -0.86
C ALA A 221 17.12 -23.31 0.45
N GLU A 222 17.80 -22.17 0.49
CA GLU A 222 17.74 -21.23 1.61
C GLU A 222 16.34 -20.60 1.73
N LEU A 223 15.77 -20.15 0.61
CA LEU A 223 14.42 -19.57 0.61
C LEU A 223 13.34 -20.55 1.08
N VAL A 224 13.45 -21.84 0.75
CA VAL A 224 12.53 -22.86 1.24
C VAL A 224 12.59 -22.98 2.77
N LYS A 225 13.79 -22.91 3.35
CA LYS A 225 13.95 -22.93 4.81
C LYS A 225 13.37 -21.68 5.45
N LEU A 226 13.67 -20.50 4.92
CA LEU A 226 13.15 -19.23 5.42
C LEU A 226 11.63 -19.17 5.32
N ASN A 227 11.04 -19.73 4.26
CA ASN A 227 9.58 -19.71 4.08
C ASN A 227 8.85 -20.58 5.12
N SER A 228 9.50 -21.57 5.74
CA SER A 228 8.91 -22.35 6.85
C SER A 228 8.63 -21.52 8.10
N ASP A 229 9.33 -20.40 8.27
CA ASP A 229 9.23 -19.50 9.41
C ASP A 229 8.36 -18.25 9.13
N SER A 230 7.60 -18.29 8.03
CA SER A 230 6.69 -17.20 7.66
C SER A 230 5.50 -17.09 8.60
N ASP A 231 5.16 -15.87 9.00
CA ASP A 231 3.99 -15.63 9.84
C ASP A 231 2.71 -15.58 9.00
N PRO A 232 1.71 -16.40 9.34
CA PRO A 232 0.40 -16.32 8.72
C PRO A 232 -0.46 -15.23 9.38
N PHE A 233 -1.05 -14.36 8.58
CA PHE A 233 -2.00 -13.35 9.01
C PHE A 233 -3.37 -13.62 8.36
N LEU A 234 -4.42 -13.50 9.16
CA LEU A 234 -5.80 -13.55 8.69
C LEU A 234 -6.48 -12.23 9.04
N LEU A 235 -6.85 -11.48 8.02
CA LEU A 235 -7.43 -10.15 8.16
C LEU A 235 -8.92 -10.19 7.82
N TRP A 236 -9.78 -9.87 8.75
CA TRP A 236 -11.21 -9.72 8.51
C TRP A 236 -11.50 -8.32 7.96
N ILE A 237 -11.81 -8.23 6.66
CA ILE A 237 -11.89 -6.97 5.93
C ILE A 237 -13.29 -6.35 6.00
N THR A 238 -14.33 -7.16 5.87
CA THR A 238 -15.72 -6.71 5.95
C THR A 238 -16.64 -7.89 6.26
N GLY A 239 -17.83 -7.61 6.76
CA GLY A 239 -18.82 -8.63 7.11
C GLY A 239 -19.64 -8.28 8.34
N GLU A 240 -20.08 -9.29 9.07
CA GLU A 240 -20.99 -9.15 10.23
C GLU A 240 -20.48 -8.15 11.28
N ALA A 241 -19.19 -8.23 11.65
CA ALA A 241 -18.59 -7.34 12.66
C ALA A 241 -18.66 -5.84 12.30
N TYR A 242 -18.87 -5.52 11.04
CA TYR A 242 -18.92 -4.13 10.54
C TYR A 242 -20.34 -3.67 10.21
N ASN A 243 -21.35 -4.53 10.41
CA ASN A 243 -22.76 -4.25 10.07
C ASN A 243 -23.63 -3.95 11.30
N GLU A 244 -23.07 -3.98 12.52
CA GLU A 244 -23.80 -3.78 13.78
C GLU A 244 -23.96 -2.29 14.19
N ASN A 245 -23.93 -1.36 13.22
CA ASN A 245 -24.21 0.07 13.46
C ASN A 245 -25.31 0.60 12.54
#